data_1cd290bb61af75e473e822d565625532
#
_entry.id   1cd290bb61af75e473e822d565625532
#
_cell.length_a   1.000
_cell.length_b   1.000
_cell.length_c   1.000
_cell.angle_alpha   90.00
_cell.angle_beta   90.00
_cell.angle_gamma   90.00
#
_symmetry.space_group_name_H-M   'P 1'
#
loop_
_entity.id
_entity.type
_entity.pdbx_description
1 polymer ?
#
loop_
_entity_poly.entity_id
_entity_poly.type
_entity_poly.pdbx_seq_one_letter_code
_entity_poly.pdbx_strand_id
1 'polypeptide(L)'
;NAYVLCRKSILRRASIPVEIIPLRQYVLRSLGMYWRPRGPKAATEFTYTRFLAPALSGYKGCSLFVDTDFLFLADIAELFALYDPFYAVQCVHHEHQPVEQEKMSGTAQTQYERKNWTSLMMFNCGHLDIVNHLGMETLNTRSGAYMLRMEWAQDLFIGALPSEWNWL
;
A
#
# COMPACT_ATOMS: atom_id res chain seq x y z
N ASN A 1 2.66 -14.14 14.89
CA ASN A 1 2.09 -13.79 13.62
C ASN A 1 2.12 -12.27 13.46
N ALA A 2 2.85 -11.75 12.45
CA ALA A 2 3.08 -10.32 12.21
C ALA A 2 1.76 -9.52 12.16
N TYR A 3 0.77 -9.99 11.40
CA TYR A 3 -0.55 -9.35 11.35
C TYR A 3 -1.19 -9.13 12.73
N VAL A 4 -1.10 -10.10 13.63
CA VAL A 4 -1.68 -9.98 14.98
C VAL A 4 -0.97 -8.89 15.78
N LEU A 5 0.35 -8.78 15.65
CA LEU A 5 1.14 -7.74 16.32
C LEU A 5 0.82 -6.36 15.75
N CYS A 6 0.81 -6.22 14.43
CA CYS A 6 0.44 -4.98 13.74
C CYS A 6 -0.97 -4.52 14.21
N ARG A 7 -1.97 -5.40 14.07
CA ARG A 7 -3.34 -5.10 14.50
C ARG A 7 -3.43 -4.69 15.98
N LYS A 8 -2.75 -5.41 16.87
CA LYS A 8 -2.74 -5.08 18.31
C LYS A 8 -2.08 -3.74 18.57
N SER A 9 -1.00 -3.41 17.86
CA SER A 9 -0.30 -2.12 18.05
C SER A 9 -1.19 -0.94 17.67
N ILE A 10 -1.97 -1.06 16.60
CA ILE A 10 -2.96 -0.07 16.19
C ILE A 10 -4.05 0.07 17.27
N LEU A 11 -4.77 -1.02 17.56
CA LEU A 11 -5.93 -0.98 18.45
C LEU A 11 -5.60 -0.55 19.88
N ARG A 12 -4.38 -0.81 20.34
CA ARG A 12 -3.94 -0.40 21.70
C ARG A 12 -3.78 1.12 21.82
N ARG A 13 -3.51 1.81 20.72
CA ARG A 13 -3.15 3.24 20.70
C ARG A 13 -4.20 4.13 20.04
N ALA A 14 -5.10 3.55 19.27
CA ALA A 14 -6.11 4.31 18.54
C ALA A 14 -7.06 5.03 19.50
N SER A 15 -7.11 6.35 19.42
CA SER A 15 -8.12 7.20 20.09
C SER A 15 -9.38 7.38 19.25
N ILE A 16 -9.36 6.91 18.00
CA ILE A 16 -10.49 6.95 17.07
C ILE A 16 -10.97 5.53 16.74
N PRO A 17 -12.24 5.34 16.38
CA PRO A 17 -12.70 4.06 15.83
C PRO A 17 -11.93 3.70 14.55
N VAL A 18 -11.40 2.48 14.48
CA VAL A 18 -10.73 1.96 13.28
C VAL A 18 -11.32 0.61 12.89
N GLU A 19 -11.62 0.47 11.61
CA GLU A 19 -11.94 -0.81 11.00
C GLU A 19 -10.66 -1.38 10.34
N ILE A 20 -10.30 -2.61 10.68
CA ILE A 20 -9.10 -3.27 10.14
C ILE A 20 -9.51 -4.48 9.32
N ILE A 21 -9.31 -4.39 8.00
CA ILE A 21 -9.68 -5.41 7.04
C ILE A 21 -8.42 -6.15 6.57
N PRO A 22 -8.24 -7.45 6.93
CA PRO A 22 -7.11 -8.22 6.44
C PRO A 22 -7.28 -8.57 4.96
N LEU A 23 -6.34 -8.15 4.12
CA LEU A 23 -6.33 -8.47 2.68
C LEU A 23 -5.83 -9.90 2.47
N ARG A 24 -6.74 -10.86 2.49
CA ARG A 24 -6.43 -12.27 2.25
C ARG A 24 -6.63 -12.60 0.78
N GLN A 25 -5.56 -12.91 0.06
CA GLN A 25 -5.61 -13.13 -1.39
C GLN A 25 -6.63 -14.20 -1.81
N TYR A 26 -6.75 -15.31 -1.07
CA TYR A 26 -7.71 -16.36 -1.39
C TYR A 26 -9.17 -15.88 -1.26
N VAL A 27 -9.48 -15.02 -0.29
CA VAL A 27 -10.80 -14.39 -0.16
C VAL A 27 -11.06 -13.45 -1.32
N LEU A 28 -10.09 -12.60 -1.66
CA LEU A 28 -10.21 -11.67 -2.79
C LEU A 28 -10.41 -12.41 -4.12
N ARG A 29 -9.77 -13.57 -4.28
CA ARG A 29 -9.97 -14.43 -5.46
C ARG A 29 -11.37 -15.05 -5.47
N SER A 30 -11.86 -15.55 -4.35
CA SER A 30 -13.22 -16.14 -4.27
C SER A 30 -14.33 -15.11 -4.52
N LEU A 31 -14.07 -13.84 -4.19
CA LEU A 31 -14.97 -12.72 -4.47
C LEU A 31 -14.85 -12.17 -5.91
N GLY A 32 -13.98 -12.74 -6.74
CA GLY A 32 -13.74 -12.24 -8.09
C GLY A 32 -13.05 -10.86 -8.16
N MET A 33 -12.47 -10.40 -7.05
CA MET A 33 -11.79 -9.09 -7.00
C MET A 33 -10.32 -9.17 -7.42
N TYR A 34 -9.72 -10.36 -7.33
CA TYR A 34 -8.31 -10.57 -7.66
C TYR A 34 -8.14 -11.85 -8.48
N TRP A 35 -7.86 -11.70 -9.79
CA TRP A 35 -7.64 -12.82 -10.72
C TRP A 35 -6.27 -12.81 -11.37
N ARG A 36 -5.40 -11.87 -10.95
CA ARG A 36 -4.05 -11.74 -11.49
C ARG A 36 -3.29 -13.07 -11.44
N PRO A 37 -2.68 -13.53 -12.57
CA PRO A 37 -1.82 -14.70 -12.56
C PRO A 37 -0.62 -14.52 -11.63
N ARG A 38 -0.17 -15.60 -11.02
CA ARG A 38 1.07 -15.60 -10.23
C ARG A 38 2.25 -15.46 -11.18
N GLY A 39 2.88 -14.30 -11.19
CA GLY A 39 4.05 -14.04 -12.01
C GLY A 39 5.34 -14.55 -11.34
N PRO A 40 6.32 -15.03 -12.12
CA PRO A 40 7.60 -15.53 -11.57
C PRO A 40 8.43 -14.44 -10.84
N LYS A 41 8.10 -13.17 -11.07
CA LYS A 41 8.76 -12.00 -10.45
C LYS A 41 7.96 -11.38 -9.29
N ALA A 42 6.80 -11.93 -8.92
CA ALA A 42 6.07 -11.45 -7.76
C ALA A 42 6.82 -11.89 -6.49
N ALA A 43 7.42 -10.94 -5.79
CA ALA A 43 8.24 -11.20 -4.60
C ALA A 43 7.41 -11.87 -3.48
N THR A 44 6.12 -11.54 -3.37
CA THR A 44 5.18 -12.14 -2.41
C THR A 44 3.79 -12.26 -3.04
N GLU A 45 2.93 -13.10 -2.46
CA GLU A 45 1.52 -13.20 -2.87
C GLU A 45 0.75 -11.91 -2.65
N PHE A 46 1.24 -11.02 -1.78
CA PHE A 46 0.56 -9.80 -1.34
C PHE A 46 0.98 -8.55 -2.12
N THR A 47 1.97 -8.66 -3.01
CA THR A 47 2.59 -7.50 -3.67
C THR A 47 1.58 -6.55 -4.32
N TYR A 48 0.48 -7.06 -4.86
CA TYR A 48 -0.47 -6.25 -5.63
C TYR A 48 -1.81 -6.03 -4.91
N THR A 49 -2.20 -6.88 -3.96
CA THR A 49 -3.49 -6.76 -3.28
C THR A 49 -3.64 -5.47 -2.48
N ARG A 50 -2.53 -4.84 -2.10
CA ARG A 50 -2.48 -3.52 -1.45
C ARG A 50 -3.22 -2.42 -2.20
N PHE A 51 -3.23 -2.48 -3.52
CA PHE A 51 -3.90 -1.52 -4.39
C PHE A 51 -5.41 -1.72 -4.48
N LEU A 52 -5.98 -2.73 -3.81
CA LEU A 52 -7.43 -2.90 -3.68
C LEU A 52 -8.04 -2.03 -2.58
N ALA A 53 -7.25 -1.40 -1.72
CA ALA A 53 -7.79 -0.59 -0.62
C ALA A 53 -8.85 0.43 -1.07
N PRO A 54 -8.66 1.22 -2.15
CA PRO A 54 -9.70 2.12 -2.65
C PRO A 54 -10.97 1.41 -3.15
N ALA A 55 -10.84 0.29 -3.85
CA ALA A 55 -11.98 -0.48 -4.34
C ALA A 55 -12.80 -1.08 -3.20
N LEU A 56 -12.14 -1.56 -2.14
CA LEU A 56 -12.78 -2.11 -0.94
C LEU A 56 -13.52 -1.05 -0.13
N SER A 57 -13.10 0.22 -0.21
CA SER A 57 -13.83 1.36 0.38
C SER A 57 -14.96 1.89 -0.52
N GLY A 58 -15.20 1.25 -1.68
CA GLY A 58 -16.17 1.73 -2.68
C GLY A 58 -15.76 3.06 -3.30
N TYR A 59 -14.46 3.34 -3.38
CA TYR A 59 -13.88 4.59 -3.90
C TYR A 59 -14.36 5.83 -3.13
N LYS A 60 -14.50 5.72 -1.80
CA LYS A 60 -14.97 6.81 -0.95
C LYS A 60 -14.10 6.97 0.28
N GLY A 61 -13.94 8.22 0.71
CA GLY A 61 -13.22 8.57 1.94
C GLY A 61 -11.71 8.30 1.87
N CYS A 62 -11.12 8.12 3.04
CA CYS A 62 -9.70 7.83 3.20
C CYS A 62 -9.51 6.38 3.65
N SER A 63 -8.59 5.66 3.05
CA SER A 63 -8.15 4.35 3.53
C SER A 63 -6.63 4.28 3.67
N LEU A 64 -6.18 3.56 4.68
CA LEU A 64 -4.77 3.32 4.93
C LEU A 64 -4.44 1.85 4.66
N PHE A 65 -3.49 1.60 3.76
CA PHE A 65 -2.86 0.29 3.61
C PHE A 65 -1.54 0.28 4.39
N VAL A 66 -1.27 -0.82 5.09
CA VAL A 66 0.05 -1.09 5.68
C VAL A 66 0.43 -2.57 5.50
N ASP A 67 1.71 -2.84 5.31
CA ASP A 67 2.24 -4.20 5.35
C ASP A 67 2.10 -4.77 6.77
N THR A 68 2.02 -6.08 6.89
CA THR A 68 1.69 -6.75 8.17
C THR A 68 2.83 -6.77 9.19
N ASP A 69 4.02 -6.40 8.80
CA ASP A 69 5.23 -6.31 9.62
C ASP A 69 5.44 -4.94 10.30
N PHE A 70 4.45 -4.04 10.16
CA PHE A 70 4.43 -2.76 10.87
C PHE A 70 4.12 -2.91 12.36
N LEU A 71 4.78 -2.07 13.17
CA LEU A 71 4.49 -1.88 14.59
C LEU A 71 4.23 -0.40 14.85
N PHE A 72 2.97 -0.05 15.09
CA PHE A 72 2.60 1.33 15.41
C PHE A 72 3.02 1.69 16.83
N LEU A 73 3.76 2.78 16.98
CA LEU A 73 4.26 3.29 18.27
C LEU A 73 3.50 4.54 18.74
N ALA A 74 2.77 5.20 17.81
CA ALA A 74 1.93 6.38 18.06
C ALA A 74 0.45 6.07 17.79
N ASP A 75 -0.41 7.03 18.08
CA ASP A 75 -1.84 6.94 17.75
C ASP A 75 -2.05 7.08 16.25
N ILE A 76 -2.80 6.15 15.67
CA ILE A 76 -3.13 6.19 14.24
C ILE A 76 -3.95 7.43 13.86
N ALA A 77 -4.64 8.05 14.81
CA ALA A 77 -5.33 9.32 14.61
C ALA A 77 -4.38 10.44 14.16
N GLU A 78 -3.14 10.45 14.67
CA GLU A 78 -2.11 11.40 14.27
C GLU A 78 -1.71 11.22 12.81
N LEU A 79 -1.64 9.96 12.32
CA LEU A 79 -1.40 9.68 10.91
C LEU A 79 -2.56 10.14 10.04
N PHE A 80 -3.81 9.86 10.42
CA PHE A 80 -4.98 10.32 9.68
C PHE A 80 -5.14 11.84 9.69
N ALA A 81 -4.62 12.53 10.70
CA ALA A 81 -4.59 14.00 10.73
C ALA A 81 -3.67 14.62 9.65
N LEU A 82 -2.76 13.85 9.08
CA LEU A 82 -1.90 14.26 7.96
C LEU A 82 -2.57 14.08 6.59
N TYR A 83 -3.81 13.55 6.56
CA TYR A 83 -4.53 13.37 5.31
C TYR A 83 -4.80 14.71 4.62
N ASP A 84 -4.35 14.82 3.37
CA ASP A 84 -4.61 15.97 2.51
C ASP A 84 -5.38 15.49 1.26
N PRO A 85 -6.63 15.94 1.06
CA PRO A 85 -7.45 15.53 -0.08
C PRO A 85 -6.93 15.99 -1.45
N PHE A 86 -5.92 16.86 -1.48
CA PHE A 86 -5.22 17.22 -2.72
C PHE A 86 -4.50 16.04 -3.36
N TYR A 87 -3.99 15.11 -2.54
CA TYR A 87 -3.23 13.97 -3.03
C TYR A 87 -4.13 12.76 -3.31
N ALA A 88 -3.82 12.01 -4.36
CA ALA A 88 -4.41 10.71 -4.65
C ALA A 88 -3.94 9.65 -3.64
N VAL A 89 -2.66 9.72 -3.30
CA VAL A 89 -2.01 8.84 -2.32
C VAL A 89 -0.92 9.62 -1.60
N GLN A 90 -0.78 9.36 -0.29
CA GLN A 90 0.34 9.84 0.51
C GLN A 90 1.11 8.64 1.07
N CYS A 91 2.44 8.69 0.98
CA CYS A 91 3.33 7.64 1.48
C CYS A 91 4.66 8.23 1.93
N VAL A 92 5.45 7.45 2.68
CA VAL A 92 6.80 7.88 3.03
C VAL A 92 7.70 7.72 1.81
N HIS A 93 8.36 8.81 1.42
CA HIS A 93 9.30 8.84 0.29
C HIS A 93 10.68 8.38 0.77
N HIS A 94 10.99 7.11 0.56
CA HIS A 94 12.30 6.57 0.88
C HIS A 94 13.30 6.85 -0.25
N GLU A 95 14.40 7.47 0.07
CA GLU A 95 15.57 7.50 -0.81
C GLU A 95 16.26 6.14 -0.74
N HIS A 96 16.08 5.33 -1.77
CA HIS A 96 16.65 3.98 -1.80
C HIS A 96 17.80 3.90 -2.78
N GLN A 97 19.03 3.85 -2.25
CA GLN A 97 20.23 3.47 -3.00
C GLN A 97 20.63 2.05 -2.57
N PRO A 98 20.24 1.00 -3.30
CA PRO A 98 20.60 -0.36 -2.92
C PRO A 98 22.10 -0.59 -3.06
N VAL A 99 22.73 -0.98 -1.96
CA VAL A 99 24.15 -1.38 -1.90
C VAL A 99 24.33 -2.80 -2.43
N GLU A 100 23.30 -3.66 -2.35
CA GLU A 100 23.36 -5.07 -2.75
C GLU A 100 22.40 -5.37 -3.89
N GLN A 101 22.88 -6.12 -4.88
CA GLN A 101 22.11 -6.54 -6.06
C GLN A 101 21.26 -7.81 -5.84
N GLU A 102 21.46 -8.53 -4.74
CA GLU A 102 20.76 -9.77 -4.42
C GLU A 102 20.00 -9.67 -3.08
N LYS A 103 18.80 -10.23 -3.03
CA LYS A 103 18.08 -10.45 -1.79
C LYS A 103 18.64 -11.66 -1.05
N MET A 104 18.43 -11.75 0.26
CA MET A 104 18.80 -12.92 1.10
C MET A 104 18.27 -14.26 0.57
N SER A 105 17.27 -14.25 -0.33
CA SER A 105 16.69 -15.42 -0.99
C SER A 105 17.35 -15.79 -2.35
N GLY A 106 18.45 -15.12 -2.75
CA GLY A 106 19.08 -15.34 -4.05
C GLY A 106 18.31 -14.81 -5.26
N THR A 107 17.28 -14.01 -5.04
CA THR A 107 16.48 -13.40 -6.11
C THR A 107 17.05 -12.05 -6.49
N ALA A 108 17.28 -11.80 -7.79
CA ALA A 108 17.77 -10.52 -8.30
C ALA A 108 16.88 -9.36 -7.82
N GLN A 109 17.50 -8.35 -7.23
CA GLN A 109 16.82 -7.15 -6.76
C GLN A 109 16.72 -6.14 -7.90
N THR A 110 15.51 -5.91 -8.40
CA THR A 110 15.28 -4.88 -9.41
C THR A 110 15.31 -3.51 -8.75
N GLN A 111 16.22 -2.65 -9.18
CA GLN A 111 16.19 -1.24 -8.81
C GLN A 111 15.07 -0.55 -9.56
N TYR A 112 14.23 0.19 -8.85
CA TYR A 112 13.22 1.07 -9.43
C TYR A 112 12.97 2.25 -8.51
N GLU A 113 12.61 3.35 -9.10
CA GLU A 113 12.16 4.54 -8.38
C GLU A 113 10.96 4.19 -7.49
N ARG A 114 10.80 4.88 -6.34
CA ARG A 114 9.70 4.67 -5.38
C ARG A 114 9.71 3.28 -4.72
N LYS A 115 10.86 2.64 -4.64
CA LYS A 115 10.99 1.40 -3.89
C LYS A 115 10.66 1.63 -2.42
N ASN A 116 9.93 0.69 -1.81
CA ASN A 116 9.43 0.72 -0.43
C ASN A 116 8.32 1.78 -0.15
N TRP A 117 7.98 2.65 -1.08
CA TRP A 117 6.90 3.63 -0.89
C TRP A 117 5.53 2.98 -0.70
N THR A 118 5.33 1.79 -1.24
CA THR A 118 4.03 1.09 -1.21
C THR A 118 3.78 0.25 0.04
N SER A 119 4.69 0.24 1.02
CA SER A 119 4.53 -0.52 2.26
C SER A 119 3.58 0.15 3.27
N LEU A 120 3.43 1.49 3.17
CA LEU A 120 2.40 2.27 3.84
C LEU A 120 1.85 3.28 2.84
N MET A 121 0.54 3.24 2.58
CA MET A 121 -0.14 4.14 1.64
C MET A 121 -1.45 4.63 2.22
N MET A 122 -1.60 5.94 2.33
CA MET A 122 -2.86 6.60 2.67
C MET A 122 -3.53 7.10 1.39
N PHE A 123 -4.66 6.51 1.04
CA PHE A 123 -5.39 6.79 -0.20
C PHE A 123 -6.52 7.79 0.01
N ASN A 124 -6.61 8.78 -0.85
CA ASN A 124 -7.85 9.48 -1.12
C ASN A 124 -8.66 8.66 -2.12
N CYS A 125 -9.52 7.78 -1.62
CA CYS A 125 -10.18 6.78 -2.44
C CYS A 125 -11.10 7.38 -3.53
N GLY A 126 -11.57 8.60 -3.35
CA GLY A 126 -12.40 9.33 -4.33
C GLY A 126 -11.63 10.22 -5.30
N HIS A 127 -10.31 10.29 -5.20
CA HIS A 127 -9.50 11.09 -6.12
C HIS A 127 -9.61 10.58 -7.58
N LEU A 128 -9.63 11.48 -8.56
CA LEU A 128 -9.86 11.13 -9.97
C LEU A 128 -8.82 10.14 -10.51
N ASP A 129 -7.55 10.28 -10.15
CA ASP A 129 -6.51 9.34 -10.56
C ASP A 129 -6.77 7.93 -10.00
N ILE A 130 -7.26 7.83 -8.75
CA ILE A 130 -7.66 6.55 -8.15
C ILE A 130 -8.84 5.95 -8.90
N VAL A 131 -9.92 6.70 -9.06
CA VAL A 131 -11.17 6.21 -9.68
C VAL A 131 -10.95 5.80 -11.13
N ASN A 132 -10.16 6.58 -11.88
CA ASN A 132 -9.97 6.36 -13.32
C ASN A 132 -8.87 5.34 -13.64
N HIS A 133 -7.83 5.24 -12.80
CA HIS A 133 -6.60 4.50 -13.14
C HIS A 133 -6.26 3.36 -12.18
N LEU A 134 -6.87 3.30 -10.99
CA LEU A 134 -6.62 2.24 -10.01
C LEU A 134 -7.85 1.36 -9.77
N GLY A 135 -8.46 0.89 -10.87
CA GLY A 135 -9.58 -0.05 -10.83
C GLY A 135 -9.14 -1.52 -10.71
N MET A 136 -10.10 -2.40 -10.45
CA MET A 136 -9.86 -3.85 -10.36
C MET A 136 -9.24 -4.41 -11.65
N GLU A 137 -9.68 -3.94 -12.82
CA GLU A 137 -9.10 -4.34 -14.11
C GLU A 137 -7.62 -3.97 -14.20
N THR A 138 -7.28 -2.72 -13.89
CA THR A 138 -5.89 -2.23 -13.86
C THR A 138 -5.01 -3.08 -12.96
N LEU A 139 -5.45 -3.34 -11.74
CA LEU A 139 -4.73 -4.16 -10.78
C LEU A 139 -4.43 -5.56 -11.31
N ASN A 140 -5.38 -6.16 -12.01
CA ASN A 140 -5.28 -7.55 -12.46
C ASN A 140 -4.52 -7.71 -13.77
N THR A 141 -4.42 -6.67 -14.60
CA THR A 141 -3.90 -6.74 -15.98
C THR A 141 -2.61 -5.94 -16.20
N ARG A 142 -2.44 -4.78 -15.55
CA ARG A 142 -1.26 -3.92 -15.76
C ARG A 142 0.02 -4.54 -15.22
N SER A 143 1.16 -4.09 -15.71
CA SER A 143 2.48 -4.59 -15.29
C SER A 143 2.74 -4.36 -13.79
N GLY A 144 3.60 -5.17 -13.18
CA GLY A 144 4.04 -4.94 -11.81
C GLY A 144 4.78 -3.61 -11.62
N ALA A 145 5.53 -3.18 -12.64
CA ALA A 145 6.21 -1.89 -12.64
C ALA A 145 5.19 -0.74 -12.58
N TYR A 146 4.16 -0.76 -13.43
CA TYR A 146 3.08 0.22 -13.41
C TYR A 146 2.44 0.37 -12.01
N MET A 147 2.17 -0.75 -11.35
CA MET A 147 1.56 -0.74 -10.02
C MET A 147 2.53 -0.20 -8.95
N LEU A 148 3.75 -0.75 -8.89
CA LEU A 148 4.71 -0.46 -7.82
C LEU A 148 5.40 0.90 -7.97
N ARG A 149 5.49 1.45 -9.19
CA ARG A 149 5.98 2.79 -9.45
C ARG A 149 4.89 3.86 -9.34
N MET A 150 3.65 3.45 -9.01
CA MET A 150 2.49 4.35 -8.92
C MET A 150 2.23 5.13 -10.22
N GLU A 151 2.48 4.51 -11.40
CA GLU A 151 2.25 5.13 -12.71
C GLU A 151 0.75 5.38 -13.00
N TRP A 152 -0.12 4.93 -12.11
CA TRP A 152 -1.56 5.19 -12.09
C TRP A 152 -1.94 6.55 -11.47
N ALA A 153 -0.99 7.27 -10.85
CA ALA A 153 -1.18 8.62 -10.34
C ALA A 153 -0.17 9.57 -10.96
N GLN A 154 -0.57 10.79 -11.22
CA GLN A 154 0.35 11.86 -11.60
C GLN A 154 1.26 12.19 -10.41
N ASP A 155 2.53 12.50 -10.65
CA ASP A 155 3.52 12.78 -9.61
C ASP A 155 3.10 13.89 -8.65
N LEU A 156 2.40 14.91 -9.17
CA LEU A 156 1.84 16.01 -8.40
C LEU A 156 0.86 15.53 -7.30
N PHE A 157 0.20 14.41 -7.53
CA PHE A 157 -0.81 13.86 -6.61
C PHE A 157 -0.28 12.71 -5.73
N ILE A 158 1.05 12.54 -5.68
CA ILE A 158 1.71 11.62 -4.74
C ILE A 158 2.36 12.45 -3.63
N GLY A 159 1.69 12.53 -2.48
CA GLY A 159 2.14 13.30 -1.33
C GLY A 159 3.12 12.56 -0.44
N ALA A 160 3.99 13.31 0.23
CA ALA A 160 4.92 12.76 1.20
C ALA A 160 4.31 12.71 2.61
N LEU A 161 4.55 11.61 3.33
CA LEU A 161 4.33 11.50 4.76
C LEU A 161 5.67 11.60 5.50
N PRO A 162 5.68 12.04 6.77
CA PRO A 162 6.88 12.05 7.60
C PRO A 162 7.48 10.65 7.75
N SER A 163 8.82 10.57 7.77
CA SER A 163 9.58 9.30 7.77
C SER A 163 9.33 8.41 8.98
N GLU A 164 8.95 8.99 10.11
CA GLU A 164 8.63 8.27 11.35
C GLU A 164 7.43 7.32 11.21
N TRP A 165 6.58 7.48 10.19
CA TRP A 165 5.47 6.59 9.93
C TRP A 165 5.84 5.32 9.16
N ASN A 166 7.00 5.29 8.56
CA ASN A 166 7.53 4.10 7.88
C ASN A 166 9.05 4.08 7.99
N TRP A 167 9.54 3.74 9.15
CA TRP A 167 10.97 3.63 9.44
C TRP A 167 11.53 2.32 8.87
N LEU A 168 12.62 2.43 8.06
CA LEU A 168 13.34 1.31 7.44
C LEU A 168 14.74 1.17 8.03
#